data_8e6d7344d377f196db86bb285a4de86b
#
_entry.id   8e6d7344d377f196db86bb285a4de86b
#
_cell.length_a   1.000
_cell.length_b   1.000
_cell.length_c   1.000
_cell.angle_alpha   90.00
_cell.angle_beta   90.00
_cell.angle_gamma   90.00
#
_symmetry.space_group_name_H-M   'P 1'
#
loop_
_entity.id
_entity.type
_entity.pdbx_description
1 polymer ?
#
loop_
_entity_poly.entity_id
_entity_poly.type
_entity_poly.pdbx_seq_one_letter_code
_entity_poly.pdbx_strand_id
1 'polypeptide(L)'
;PVCLAGSALLTDPPPEKPQPSQQGKAKAVPPLDLSPRQMLGTHQYWLCAGAVCFSTPAVLLFSPIILKLGMERGLDESAALWAVVLGSVGSAAGRLLMPLLSDKIGRRPTDLILFGASLGLSVVFWSARGWAVVGVYAGLTFCYSALAAVLPALSTDLFGLPHAGVNYGFLALGQSVGSLLFPFIANFWGFGPGRHVLAIAGAAAGFACIWAVTPVQPERPKKPN
;
A
#
# COMPACT_ATOMS: atom_id res chain seq x y z
N PRO A 1 -8.14 18.24 21.46
CA PRO A 1 -9.51 18.59 21.91
C PRO A 1 -10.59 18.14 20.91
N VAL A 2 -10.36 18.24 19.58
CA VAL A 2 -11.37 17.90 18.55
C VAL A 2 -11.69 16.40 18.54
N CYS A 3 -10.70 15.52 18.71
CA CYS A 3 -10.91 14.08 18.76
C CYS A 3 -11.70 13.62 19.98
N LEU A 4 -11.53 14.30 21.13
CA LEU A 4 -12.28 14.00 22.34
C LEU A 4 -13.75 14.45 22.23
N ALA A 5 -14.02 15.57 21.55
CA ALA A 5 -15.38 16.01 21.27
C ALA A 5 -16.10 15.08 20.26
N GLY A 6 -15.37 14.53 19.29
CA GLY A 6 -15.89 13.55 18.34
C GLY A 6 -16.24 12.20 18.99
N SER A 7 -15.45 11.75 19.97
CA SER A 7 -15.71 10.46 20.64
C SER A 7 -16.95 10.49 21.53
N ALA A 8 -17.35 11.65 22.04
CA ALA A 8 -18.58 11.81 22.83
C ALA A 8 -19.87 11.74 21.99
N LEU A 9 -19.75 11.89 20.65
CA LEU A 9 -20.87 11.78 19.71
C LEU A 9 -21.00 10.37 19.11
N LEU A 10 -20.02 9.49 19.34
CA LEU A 10 -20.09 8.10 18.92
C LEU A 10 -20.87 7.30 19.97
N THR A 11 -22.18 7.22 19.77
CA THR A 11 -23.02 6.22 20.45
C THR A 11 -22.65 4.84 19.89
N ASP A 12 -22.54 3.84 20.80
CA ASP A 12 -22.34 2.46 20.38
C ASP A 12 -23.35 2.08 19.30
N PRO A 13 -22.91 1.51 18.17
CA PRO A 13 -23.83 1.07 17.15
C PRO A 13 -24.80 0.06 17.75
N PRO A 14 -26.11 0.11 17.39
CA PRO A 14 -27.05 -0.89 17.85
C PRO A 14 -26.54 -2.28 17.48
N PRO A 15 -26.80 -3.33 18.31
CA PRO A 15 -26.33 -4.67 18.03
C PRO A 15 -26.73 -5.08 16.61
N GLU A 16 -25.74 -5.40 15.79
CA GLU A 16 -25.91 -5.72 14.39
C GLU A 16 -26.91 -6.87 14.25
N LYS A 17 -28.07 -6.58 13.68
CA LYS A 17 -28.97 -7.65 13.20
C LYS A 17 -28.17 -8.41 12.14
N PRO A 18 -28.19 -9.74 12.14
CA PRO A 18 -27.51 -10.53 11.11
C PRO A 18 -27.98 -10.01 9.73
N GLN A 19 -27.10 -9.32 9.04
CA GLN A 19 -27.41 -8.89 7.67
C GLN A 19 -27.56 -10.16 6.83
N PRO A 20 -28.65 -10.31 6.07
CA PRO A 20 -28.75 -11.41 5.12
C PRO A 20 -27.57 -11.25 4.14
N SER A 21 -26.66 -12.20 4.19
CA SER A 21 -25.49 -12.27 3.31
C SER A 21 -25.94 -12.06 1.87
N GLN A 22 -25.54 -10.94 1.25
CA GLN A 22 -25.60 -10.80 -0.20
C GLN A 22 -24.55 -11.73 -0.82
N GLN A 23 -24.79 -13.02 -0.70
CA GLN A 23 -24.07 -14.06 -1.39
C GLN A 23 -24.60 -14.14 -2.82
N GLY A 24 -24.04 -13.32 -3.70
CA GLY A 24 -23.94 -13.70 -5.11
C GLY A 24 -23.14 -15.01 -5.16
N LYS A 25 -23.71 -16.02 -5.82
CA LYS A 25 -23.28 -17.42 -5.98
C LYS A 25 -21.79 -17.60 -6.32
N ALA A 26 -20.88 -17.31 -5.39
CA ALA A 26 -19.54 -17.86 -5.37
C ALA A 26 -19.52 -18.93 -4.30
N LYS A 27 -18.99 -20.14 -4.60
CA LYS A 27 -18.82 -21.24 -3.65
C LYS A 27 -18.32 -20.69 -2.34
N ALA A 28 -19.12 -20.80 -1.28
CA ALA A 28 -18.77 -20.34 0.05
C ALA A 28 -17.51 -21.09 0.52
N VAL A 29 -16.37 -20.44 0.40
CA VAL A 29 -15.17 -20.83 1.12
C VAL A 29 -15.48 -20.49 2.60
N PRO A 30 -15.33 -21.43 3.54
CA PRO A 30 -15.56 -21.13 4.95
C PRO A 30 -14.74 -19.89 5.36
N PRO A 31 -15.30 -18.98 6.16
CA PRO A 31 -14.59 -17.79 6.57
C PRO A 31 -13.28 -18.20 7.26
N LEU A 32 -12.18 -17.69 6.74
CA LEU A 32 -10.86 -17.96 7.29
C LEU A 32 -10.67 -17.01 8.48
N ASP A 33 -10.69 -17.54 9.70
CA ASP A 33 -10.55 -16.77 10.93
C ASP A 33 -9.19 -17.08 11.57
N LEU A 34 -8.15 -16.40 11.07
CA LEU A 34 -6.81 -16.59 11.62
C LEU A 34 -6.56 -15.65 12.81
N SER A 35 -6.17 -16.25 13.95
CA SER A 35 -5.60 -15.47 15.05
C SER A 35 -4.26 -14.85 14.62
N PRO A 36 -3.79 -13.76 15.27
CA PRO A 36 -2.53 -13.11 14.93
C PRO A 36 -1.33 -14.04 14.91
N ARG A 37 -1.28 -15.00 15.85
CA ARG A 37 -0.21 -16.02 15.91
C ARG A 37 -0.23 -16.97 14.71
N GLN A 38 -1.42 -17.39 14.29
CA GLN A 38 -1.58 -18.24 13.11
C GLN A 38 -1.22 -17.48 11.84
N MET A 39 -1.66 -16.21 11.71
CA MET A 39 -1.34 -15.34 10.60
C MET A 39 0.19 -15.18 10.43
N LEU A 40 0.92 -14.89 11.51
CA LEU A 40 2.39 -14.77 11.49
C LEU A 40 3.10 -16.05 11.02
N GLY A 41 2.49 -17.20 11.19
CA GLY A 41 2.99 -18.49 10.69
C GLY A 41 2.72 -18.72 9.20
N THR A 42 1.93 -17.87 8.55
CA THR A 42 1.59 -18.03 7.12
C THR A 42 2.62 -17.37 6.20
N HIS A 43 2.94 -18.05 5.09
CA HIS A 43 3.79 -17.47 4.06
C HIS A 43 3.17 -16.20 3.44
N GLN A 44 1.85 -16.15 3.34
CA GLN A 44 1.09 -15.03 2.80
C GLN A 44 1.29 -13.75 3.62
N TYR A 45 1.38 -13.85 4.94
CA TYR A 45 1.69 -12.69 5.79
C TYR A 45 3.03 -12.07 5.41
N TRP A 46 4.09 -12.88 5.30
CA TRP A 46 5.43 -12.37 4.98
C TRP A 46 5.53 -11.77 3.59
N LEU A 47 4.81 -12.35 2.61
CA LEU A 47 4.71 -11.77 1.27
C LEU A 47 3.98 -10.43 1.27
N CYS A 48 2.85 -10.31 1.99
CA CYS A 48 2.11 -9.06 2.10
C CYS A 48 2.92 -8.00 2.88
N ALA A 49 3.51 -8.36 4.01
CA ALA A 49 4.35 -7.45 4.80
C ALA A 49 5.58 -6.98 3.99
N GLY A 50 6.19 -7.89 3.22
CA GLY A 50 7.26 -7.57 2.29
C GLY A 50 6.81 -6.62 1.19
N ALA A 51 5.66 -6.87 0.56
CA ALA A 51 5.09 -5.99 -0.46
C ALA A 51 4.87 -4.57 0.08
N VAL A 52 4.29 -4.46 1.28
CA VAL A 52 4.05 -3.17 1.95
C VAL A 52 5.36 -2.46 2.29
N CYS A 53 6.36 -3.18 2.77
CA CYS A 53 7.70 -2.66 3.00
C CYS A 53 8.31 -2.10 1.71
N PHE A 54 8.26 -2.87 0.62
CA PHE A 54 8.81 -2.50 -0.67
C PHE A 54 8.00 -1.47 -1.47
N SER A 55 6.79 -1.11 -1.02
CA SER A 55 6.03 0.01 -1.61
C SER A 55 6.58 1.38 -1.21
N THR A 56 7.35 1.47 -0.12
CA THR A 56 7.76 2.74 0.49
C THR A 56 8.84 3.50 -0.29
N PRO A 57 9.89 2.87 -0.89
CA PRO A 57 11.02 3.60 -1.44
C PRO A 57 10.66 4.49 -2.63
N ALA A 58 9.68 4.12 -3.45
CA ALA A 58 9.26 4.89 -4.62
C ALA A 58 8.81 6.33 -4.29
N VAL A 59 8.30 6.58 -3.09
CA VAL A 59 7.85 7.90 -2.65
C VAL A 59 8.72 8.46 -1.53
N LEU A 60 9.01 7.68 -0.50
CA LEU A 60 9.67 8.20 0.70
C LEU A 60 11.12 8.65 0.46
N LEU A 61 11.80 8.09 -0.54
CA LEU A 61 13.15 8.54 -0.92
C LEU A 61 13.15 9.89 -1.64
N PHE A 62 12.06 10.25 -2.32
CA PHE A 62 11.99 11.48 -3.11
C PHE A 62 11.18 12.59 -2.42
N SER A 63 10.20 12.24 -1.59
CA SER A 63 9.33 13.22 -0.92
C SER A 63 10.09 14.35 -0.22
N PRO A 64 11.14 14.10 0.59
CA PRO A 64 11.87 15.18 1.27
C PRO A 64 12.74 16.05 0.34
N ILE A 65 13.02 15.58 -0.86
CA ILE A 65 13.93 16.27 -1.80
C ILE A 65 13.25 16.69 -3.11
N ILE A 66 11.95 16.44 -3.25
CA ILE A 66 11.25 16.61 -4.53
C ILE A 66 11.34 18.05 -5.07
N LEU A 67 11.29 19.06 -4.20
CA LEU A 67 11.44 20.45 -4.56
C LEU A 67 12.83 20.71 -5.16
N LYS A 68 13.88 20.28 -4.45
CA LYS A 68 15.26 20.42 -4.90
C LYS A 68 15.51 19.66 -6.20
N LEU A 69 15.00 18.43 -6.30
CA LEU A 69 15.13 17.60 -7.48
C LEU A 69 14.41 18.22 -8.69
N GLY A 70 13.26 18.85 -8.49
CA GLY A 70 12.54 19.58 -9.53
C GLY A 70 13.36 20.73 -10.10
N MET A 71 13.96 21.54 -9.23
CA MET A 71 14.84 22.64 -9.61
C MET A 71 16.10 22.16 -10.35
N GLU A 72 16.76 21.13 -9.85
CA GLU A 72 17.91 20.50 -10.52
C GLU A 72 17.58 19.94 -11.92
N ARG A 73 16.31 19.60 -12.16
CA ARG A 73 15.80 19.06 -13.42
C ARG A 73 15.14 20.09 -14.35
N GLY A 74 15.37 21.39 -14.09
CA GLY A 74 14.98 22.48 -14.99
C GLY A 74 13.63 23.12 -14.69
N LEU A 75 13.08 22.96 -13.48
CA LEU A 75 11.94 23.72 -13.00
C LEU A 75 12.41 24.94 -12.21
N ASP A 76 11.73 26.06 -12.33
CA ASP A 76 11.84 27.18 -11.40
C ASP A 76 11.18 26.80 -10.05
N GLU A 77 11.46 27.57 -9.01
CA GLU A 77 10.98 27.26 -7.65
C GLU A 77 9.44 27.19 -7.58
N SER A 78 8.76 28.10 -8.27
CA SER A 78 7.29 28.12 -8.32
C SER A 78 6.72 26.89 -9.03
N ALA A 79 7.34 26.42 -10.11
CA ALA A 79 6.93 25.21 -10.81
C ALA A 79 7.26 23.95 -10.01
N ALA A 80 8.39 23.92 -9.29
CA ALA A 80 8.75 22.79 -8.44
C ALA A 80 7.78 22.60 -7.27
N LEU A 81 7.18 23.65 -6.74
CA LEU A 81 6.11 23.58 -5.73
C LEU A 81 4.89 22.79 -6.21
N TRP A 82 4.58 22.82 -7.51
CA TRP A 82 3.50 22.02 -8.06
C TRP A 82 3.71 20.53 -7.92
N ALA A 83 4.95 20.05 -7.81
CA ALA A 83 5.20 18.63 -7.53
C ALA A 83 4.65 18.23 -6.15
N VAL A 84 4.79 19.09 -5.14
CA VAL A 84 4.25 18.84 -3.80
C VAL A 84 2.72 18.92 -3.82
N VAL A 85 2.15 19.93 -4.47
CA VAL A 85 0.69 20.13 -4.56
C VAL A 85 0.03 18.96 -5.30
N LEU A 86 0.48 18.67 -6.52
CA LEU A 86 -0.09 17.59 -7.32
C LEU A 86 0.23 16.22 -6.75
N GLY A 87 1.37 16.06 -6.06
CA GLY A 87 1.66 14.85 -5.27
C GLY A 87 0.63 14.64 -4.16
N SER A 88 0.24 15.69 -3.45
CA SER A 88 -0.80 15.62 -2.41
C SER A 88 -2.18 15.32 -2.99
N VAL A 89 -2.54 15.92 -4.13
CA VAL A 89 -3.78 15.61 -4.86
C VAL A 89 -3.78 14.16 -5.33
N GLY A 90 -2.68 13.68 -5.90
CA GLY A 90 -2.50 12.28 -6.31
C GLY A 90 -2.69 11.33 -5.13
N SER A 91 -2.09 11.65 -3.98
CA SER A 91 -2.23 10.87 -2.75
C SER A 91 -3.69 10.80 -2.27
N ALA A 92 -4.41 11.92 -2.27
CA ALA A 92 -5.82 11.96 -1.89
C ALA A 92 -6.69 11.16 -2.88
N ALA A 93 -6.48 11.35 -4.18
CA ALA A 93 -7.20 10.63 -5.23
C ALA A 93 -6.98 9.11 -5.13
N GLY A 94 -5.74 8.66 -4.90
CA GLY A 94 -5.41 7.25 -4.73
C GLY A 94 -6.18 6.60 -3.57
N ARG A 95 -6.25 7.28 -2.43
CA ARG A 95 -6.97 6.81 -1.24
C ARG A 95 -8.48 6.75 -1.42
N LEU A 96 -9.05 7.64 -2.22
CA LEU A 96 -10.50 7.68 -2.46
C LEU A 96 -10.93 6.72 -3.56
N LEU A 97 -10.21 6.68 -4.69
CA LEU A 97 -10.66 5.99 -5.89
C LEU A 97 -10.31 4.49 -5.87
N MET A 98 -9.12 4.14 -5.37
CA MET A 98 -8.64 2.77 -5.52
C MET A 98 -9.31 1.74 -4.61
N PRO A 99 -9.73 2.03 -3.38
CA PRO A 99 -10.58 1.11 -2.62
C PRO A 99 -11.88 0.79 -3.34
N LEU A 100 -12.57 1.81 -3.90
CA LEU A 100 -13.80 1.63 -4.66
C LEU A 100 -13.60 0.78 -5.92
N LEU A 101 -12.48 0.99 -6.60
CA LEU A 101 -12.13 0.21 -7.79
C LEU A 101 -11.74 -1.22 -7.42
N SER A 102 -11.02 -1.40 -6.31
CA SER A 102 -10.61 -2.72 -5.83
C SER A 102 -11.79 -3.60 -5.41
N ASP A 103 -12.91 -2.99 -4.99
CA ASP A 103 -14.16 -3.71 -4.70
C ASP A 103 -14.78 -4.35 -5.97
N LYS A 104 -14.54 -3.75 -7.14
CA LYS A 104 -15.08 -4.24 -8.43
C LYS A 104 -14.13 -5.22 -9.12
N ILE A 105 -12.84 -4.93 -9.13
CA ILE A 105 -11.82 -5.71 -9.87
C ILE A 105 -11.25 -6.83 -9.01
N GLY A 106 -11.28 -6.67 -7.68
CA GLY A 106 -10.62 -7.53 -6.70
C GLY A 106 -9.34 -6.89 -6.14
N ARG A 107 -8.99 -7.22 -4.89
CA ARG A 107 -7.87 -6.59 -4.17
C ARG A 107 -6.52 -6.91 -4.82
N ARG A 108 -6.24 -8.19 -5.02
CA ARG A 108 -4.96 -8.65 -5.59
C ARG A 108 -4.69 -8.12 -7.01
N PRO A 109 -5.61 -8.18 -7.99
CA PRO A 109 -5.39 -7.57 -9.29
C PRO A 109 -5.14 -6.06 -9.20
N THR A 110 -5.85 -5.35 -8.31
CA THR A 110 -5.65 -3.92 -8.08
C THR A 110 -4.24 -3.63 -7.58
N ASP A 111 -3.75 -4.38 -6.59
CA ASP A 111 -2.39 -4.21 -6.07
C ASP A 111 -1.33 -4.54 -7.13
N LEU A 112 -1.54 -5.57 -7.96
CA LEU A 112 -0.63 -5.87 -9.07
C LEU A 112 -0.56 -4.73 -10.09
N ILE A 113 -1.70 -4.12 -10.43
CA ILE A 113 -1.74 -2.96 -11.34
C ILE A 113 -0.99 -1.77 -10.70
N LEU A 114 -1.22 -1.51 -9.42
CA LEU A 114 -0.58 -0.40 -8.71
C LEU A 114 0.94 -0.58 -8.58
N PHE A 115 1.42 -1.77 -8.24
CA PHE A 115 2.85 -2.06 -8.21
C PHE A 115 3.49 -2.01 -9.59
N GLY A 116 2.80 -2.53 -10.62
CA GLY A 116 3.26 -2.44 -12.02
C GLY A 116 3.35 -1.00 -12.49
N ALA A 117 2.33 -0.18 -12.19
CA ALA A 117 2.34 1.25 -12.49
C ALA A 117 3.45 1.98 -11.72
N SER A 118 3.63 1.69 -10.43
CA SER A 118 4.70 2.27 -9.61
C SER A 118 6.08 1.92 -10.15
N LEU A 119 6.28 0.69 -10.61
CA LEU A 119 7.54 0.25 -11.24
C LEU A 119 7.80 1.04 -12.54
N GLY A 120 6.81 1.10 -13.44
CA GLY A 120 6.92 1.85 -14.70
C GLY A 120 7.20 3.34 -14.45
N LEU A 121 6.45 3.96 -13.54
CA LEU A 121 6.65 5.35 -13.16
C LEU A 121 8.02 5.59 -12.51
N SER A 122 8.55 4.66 -11.70
CA SER A 122 9.88 4.78 -11.09
C SER A 122 10.99 4.74 -12.15
N VAL A 123 10.84 3.94 -13.20
CA VAL A 123 11.76 3.90 -14.34
C VAL A 123 11.70 5.23 -15.12
N VAL A 124 10.51 5.71 -15.44
CA VAL A 124 10.30 6.99 -16.13
C VAL A 124 10.83 8.17 -15.31
N PHE A 125 10.65 8.11 -13.98
CA PHE A 125 11.10 9.15 -13.06
C PHE A 125 12.62 9.38 -13.10
N TRP A 126 13.40 8.34 -13.42
CA TRP A 126 14.86 8.47 -13.57
C TRP A 126 15.24 9.48 -14.65
N SER A 127 14.57 9.44 -15.80
CA SER A 127 14.84 10.30 -16.95
C SER A 127 13.94 11.55 -17.03
N ALA A 128 12.94 11.65 -16.16
CA ALA A 128 11.98 12.76 -16.17
C ALA A 128 12.67 14.10 -15.93
N ARG A 129 12.32 15.12 -16.74
CA ARG A 129 12.81 16.51 -16.62
C ARG A 129 11.65 17.50 -16.76
N GLY A 130 11.84 18.72 -16.26
CA GLY A 130 10.83 19.75 -16.30
C GLY A 130 9.49 19.29 -15.72
N TRP A 131 8.39 19.64 -16.33
CA TRP A 131 7.03 19.28 -15.89
C TRP A 131 6.73 17.78 -15.82
N ALA A 132 7.50 16.94 -16.52
CA ALA A 132 7.37 15.49 -16.40
C ALA A 132 7.70 14.99 -14.98
N VAL A 133 8.59 15.66 -14.26
CA VAL A 133 8.89 15.35 -12.84
C VAL A 133 7.63 15.48 -12.00
N VAL A 134 6.87 16.53 -12.19
CA VAL A 134 5.64 16.83 -11.45
C VAL A 134 4.58 15.76 -11.69
N GLY A 135 4.32 15.45 -12.97
CA GLY A 135 3.30 14.44 -13.33
C GLY A 135 3.64 13.03 -12.86
N VAL A 136 4.88 12.61 -13.06
CA VAL A 136 5.34 11.27 -12.66
C VAL A 136 5.36 11.13 -11.14
N TYR A 137 5.80 12.16 -10.41
CA TYR A 137 5.78 12.14 -8.95
C TYR A 137 4.35 12.09 -8.40
N ALA A 138 3.40 12.83 -8.99
CA ALA A 138 1.99 12.74 -8.63
C ALA A 138 1.43 11.32 -8.86
N GLY A 139 1.82 10.64 -9.95
CA GLY A 139 1.48 9.25 -10.20
C GLY A 139 2.08 8.28 -9.18
N LEU A 140 3.33 8.49 -8.77
CA LEU A 140 3.98 7.67 -7.72
C LEU A 140 3.28 7.82 -6.37
N THR A 141 2.95 9.06 -5.97
CA THR A 141 2.22 9.30 -4.72
C THR A 141 0.79 8.75 -4.75
N PHE A 142 0.14 8.78 -5.93
CA PHE A 142 -1.14 8.11 -6.16
C PHE A 142 -1.02 6.59 -5.90
N CYS A 143 -0.08 5.90 -6.54
CA CYS A 143 0.11 4.45 -6.39
C CYS A 143 0.43 4.07 -4.94
N TYR A 144 1.35 4.78 -4.30
CA TYR A 144 1.72 4.54 -2.90
C TYR A 144 0.54 4.67 -1.93
N SER A 145 -0.23 5.75 -2.06
CA SER A 145 -1.38 5.99 -1.19
C SER A 145 -2.54 5.05 -1.46
N ALA A 146 -2.72 4.65 -2.71
CA ALA A 146 -3.69 3.66 -3.13
C ALA A 146 -3.40 2.28 -2.51
N LEU A 147 -2.16 1.80 -2.58
CA LEU A 147 -1.72 0.55 -1.95
C LEU A 147 -2.00 0.56 -0.45
N ALA A 148 -1.65 1.65 0.25
CA ALA A 148 -1.92 1.79 1.67
C ALA A 148 -3.42 1.78 2.01
N ALA A 149 -4.28 2.30 1.13
CA ALA A 149 -5.73 2.34 1.33
C ALA A 149 -6.43 1.00 1.04
N VAL A 150 -5.90 0.19 0.13
CA VAL A 150 -6.44 -1.15 -0.19
C VAL A 150 -6.00 -2.21 0.84
N LEU A 151 -4.87 -2.00 1.51
CA LEU A 151 -4.25 -2.96 2.44
C LEU A 151 -5.16 -3.47 3.56
N PRO A 152 -5.99 -2.63 4.26
CA PRO A 152 -6.89 -3.14 5.30
C PRO A 152 -7.89 -4.15 4.76
N ALA A 153 -8.43 -3.88 3.57
CA ALA A 153 -9.38 -4.76 2.91
C ALA A 153 -8.71 -6.06 2.43
N LEU A 154 -7.50 -5.98 1.86
CA LEU A 154 -6.71 -7.17 1.52
C LEU A 154 -6.40 -8.03 2.75
N SER A 155 -6.08 -7.39 3.88
CA SER A 155 -5.83 -8.10 5.15
C SER A 155 -7.05 -8.87 5.62
N THR A 156 -8.25 -8.29 5.55
CA THR A 156 -9.49 -8.96 5.94
C THR A 156 -9.85 -10.11 5.00
N ASP A 157 -9.63 -9.93 3.70
CA ASP A 157 -9.90 -10.97 2.69
C ASP A 157 -8.96 -12.19 2.86
N LEU A 158 -7.71 -11.97 3.30
CA LEU A 158 -6.72 -13.01 3.46
C LEU A 158 -6.77 -13.70 4.83
N PHE A 159 -7.07 -12.98 5.91
CA PHE A 159 -6.89 -13.47 7.28
C PHE A 159 -8.18 -13.50 8.10
N GLY A 160 -9.28 -12.96 7.58
CA GLY A 160 -10.60 -12.96 8.23
C GLY A 160 -10.90 -11.70 9.05
N LEU A 161 -12.19 -11.58 9.43
CA LEU A 161 -12.73 -10.41 10.12
C LEU A 161 -12.49 -10.36 11.64
N PRO A 162 -12.55 -11.49 12.40
CA PRO A 162 -12.56 -11.44 13.87
C PRO A 162 -11.36 -10.74 14.50
N HIS A 163 -10.19 -10.84 13.86
CA HIS A 163 -8.95 -10.20 14.32
C HIS A 163 -8.41 -9.16 13.35
N ALA A 164 -9.26 -8.62 12.45
CA ALA A 164 -8.86 -7.76 11.34
C ALA A 164 -8.00 -6.56 11.77
N GLY A 165 -8.36 -5.86 12.84
CA GLY A 165 -7.61 -4.70 13.33
C GLY A 165 -6.19 -5.04 13.77
N VAL A 166 -6.02 -6.13 14.52
CA VAL A 166 -4.70 -6.58 15.00
C VAL A 166 -3.87 -7.13 13.83
N ASN A 167 -4.48 -7.94 12.96
CA ASN A 167 -3.83 -8.50 11.78
C ASN A 167 -3.34 -7.41 10.83
N TYR A 168 -4.17 -6.38 10.60
CA TYR A 168 -3.76 -5.20 9.83
C TYR A 168 -2.62 -4.43 10.50
N GLY A 169 -2.66 -4.27 11.83
CA GLY A 169 -1.58 -3.63 12.59
C GLY A 169 -0.23 -4.31 12.38
N PHE A 170 -0.18 -5.64 12.39
CA PHE A 170 1.03 -6.39 12.09
C PHE A 170 1.50 -6.22 10.63
N LEU A 171 0.58 -6.17 9.66
CA LEU A 171 0.95 -5.89 8.27
C LEU A 171 1.51 -4.46 8.10
N ALA A 172 0.94 -3.48 8.79
CA ALA A 172 1.40 -2.09 8.75
C ALA A 172 2.82 -1.92 9.34
N LEU A 173 3.30 -2.85 10.17
CA LEU A 173 4.71 -2.87 10.58
C LEU A 173 5.66 -3.00 9.39
N GLY A 174 5.28 -3.71 8.33
CA GLY A 174 6.05 -3.76 7.08
C GLY A 174 6.32 -2.38 6.50
N GLN A 175 5.30 -1.50 6.49
CA GLN A 175 5.46 -0.11 6.05
C GLN A 175 6.39 0.69 6.97
N SER A 176 6.28 0.51 8.29
CA SER A 176 7.15 1.16 9.26
C SER A 176 8.61 0.75 9.09
N VAL A 177 8.86 -0.54 8.89
CA VAL A 177 10.19 -1.07 8.60
C VAL A 177 10.73 -0.46 7.30
N GLY A 178 9.95 -0.45 6.22
CA GLY A 178 10.35 0.13 4.95
C GLY A 178 10.66 1.62 5.03
N SER A 179 9.84 2.38 5.77
CA SER A 179 10.04 3.83 5.93
C SER A 179 11.29 4.22 6.73
N LEU A 180 11.79 3.33 7.57
CA LEU A 180 13.07 3.51 8.27
C LEU A 180 14.25 2.97 7.47
N LEU A 181 14.10 1.77 6.92
CA LEU A 181 15.18 1.02 6.28
C LEU A 181 15.67 1.70 4.99
N PHE A 182 14.77 2.08 4.09
CA PHE A 182 15.17 2.59 2.78
C PHE A 182 15.83 3.98 2.83
N PRO A 183 15.35 4.97 3.60
CA PRO A 183 16.08 6.21 3.77
C PRO A 183 17.45 6.01 4.44
N PHE A 184 17.54 5.07 5.39
CA PHE A 184 18.80 4.72 6.03
C PHE A 184 19.81 4.16 5.01
N ILE A 185 19.42 3.17 4.20
CA ILE A 185 20.27 2.61 3.14
C ILE A 185 20.65 3.70 2.12
N ALA A 186 19.67 4.52 1.70
CA ALA A 186 19.93 5.59 0.74
C ALA A 186 20.93 6.64 1.25
N ASN A 187 20.96 6.87 2.56
CA ASN A 187 21.93 7.80 3.17
C ASN A 187 23.36 7.25 3.12
N PHE A 188 23.54 5.94 3.24
CA PHE A 188 24.88 5.31 3.09
C PHE A 188 25.38 5.33 1.64
N TRP A 189 24.50 5.18 0.66
CA TRP A 189 24.88 5.18 -0.77
C TRP A 189 24.99 6.57 -1.39
N GLY A 190 24.74 7.63 -0.60
CA GLY A 190 24.84 9.03 -1.04
C GLY A 190 23.64 9.51 -1.85
N PHE A 191 23.63 10.85 -2.05
CA PHE A 191 22.59 11.53 -2.82
C PHE A 191 22.87 11.35 -4.32
N GLY A 192 22.16 10.46 -5.00
CA GLY A 192 22.39 10.27 -6.42
C GLY A 192 21.59 9.12 -7.03
N PRO A 193 22.12 8.48 -8.06
CA PRO A 193 21.43 7.41 -8.80
C PRO A 193 20.98 6.23 -7.92
N GLY A 194 21.62 5.99 -6.78
CA GLY A 194 21.27 4.93 -5.84
C GLY A 194 19.84 4.97 -5.34
N ARG A 195 19.26 6.17 -5.16
CA ARG A 195 17.84 6.33 -4.76
C ARG A 195 16.89 5.82 -5.83
N HIS A 196 17.18 6.07 -7.10
CA HIS A 196 16.38 5.58 -8.21
C HIS A 196 16.45 4.07 -8.33
N VAL A 197 17.66 3.50 -8.17
CA VAL A 197 17.85 2.04 -8.14
C VAL A 197 17.05 1.39 -7.02
N LEU A 198 17.11 1.95 -5.80
CA LEU A 198 16.33 1.45 -4.66
C LEU A 198 14.81 1.56 -4.89
N ALA A 199 14.33 2.65 -5.50
CA ALA A 199 12.91 2.82 -5.82
C ALA A 199 12.44 1.79 -6.84
N ILE A 200 13.20 1.57 -7.92
CA ILE A 200 12.89 0.58 -8.96
C ILE A 200 12.97 -0.83 -8.39
N ALA A 201 14.04 -1.17 -7.66
CA ALA A 201 14.20 -2.48 -7.05
C ALA A 201 13.10 -2.77 -6.01
N GLY A 202 12.72 -1.77 -5.21
CA GLY A 202 11.62 -1.87 -4.27
C GLY A 202 10.29 -2.12 -4.99
N ALA A 203 9.94 -1.34 -6.01
CA ALA A 203 8.71 -1.54 -6.77
C ALA A 203 8.67 -2.93 -7.45
N ALA A 204 9.80 -3.41 -8.00
CA ALA A 204 9.90 -4.73 -8.60
C ALA A 204 9.76 -5.86 -7.55
N ALA A 205 10.40 -5.72 -6.38
CA ALA A 205 10.29 -6.68 -5.29
C ALA A 205 8.85 -6.71 -4.72
N GLY A 206 8.21 -5.55 -4.53
CA GLY A 206 6.82 -5.46 -4.11
C GLY A 206 5.86 -6.11 -5.11
N PHE A 207 6.07 -5.89 -6.41
CA PHE A 207 5.31 -6.55 -7.47
C PHE A 207 5.46 -8.08 -7.39
N ALA A 208 6.70 -8.58 -7.25
CA ALA A 208 6.97 -10.01 -7.14
C ALA A 208 6.31 -10.63 -5.88
N CYS A 209 6.35 -9.91 -4.76
CA CYS A 209 5.69 -10.34 -3.52
C CYS A 209 4.18 -10.51 -3.72
N ILE A 210 3.47 -9.50 -4.26
CA ILE A 210 2.03 -9.57 -4.49
C ILE A 210 1.69 -10.61 -5.56
N TRP A 211 2.51 -10.76 -6.58
CA TRP A 211 2.31 -11.80 -7.60
C TRP A 211 2.37 -13.20 -6.99
N ALA A 212 3.27 -13.43 -6.03
CA ALA A 212 3.42 -14.69 -5.31
C ALA A 212 2.34 -14.93 -4.23
N VAL A 213 1.56 -13.91 -3.82
CA VAL A 213 0.47 -14.08 -2.85
C VAL A 213 -0.61 -14.99 -3.45
N THR A 214 -0.86 -16.11 -2.80
CA THR A 214 -1.96 -17.02 -3.11
C THR A 214 -3.01 -16.94 -2.00
N PRO A 215 -4.32 -17.17 -2.30
CA PRO A 215 -5.34 -17.24 -1.27
C PRO A 215 -4.96 -18.28 -0.21
N VAL A 216 -5.12 -17.94 1.06
CA VAL A 216 -4.92 -18.91 2.15
C VAL A 216 -5.99 -19.99 2.02
N GLN A 217 -5.57 -21.26 1.85
CA GLN A 217 -6.50 -22.37 1.86
C GLN A 217 -6.82 -22.75 3.31
N PRO A 218 -8.10 -22.87 3.70
CA PRO A 218 -8.46 -23.38 5.00
C PRO A 218 -7.88 -24.81 5.13
N GLU A 219 -7.20 -25.08 6.23
CA GLU A 219 -6.74 -26.43 6.54
C GLU A 219 -7.93 -27.40 6.47
N ARG A 220 -7.84 -28.42 5.63
CA ARG A 220 -8.84 -29.49 5.61
C ARG A 220 -8.88 -30.10 7.02
N PRO A 221 -10.05 -30.22 7.66
CA PRO A 221 -10.15 -30.87 8.95
C PRO A 221 -9.52 -32.27 8.85
N LYS A 222 -8.52 -32.53 9.68
CA LYS A 222 -7.95 -33.90 9.81
C LYS A 222 -9.12 -34.85 10.03
N LYS A 223 -9.30 -35.85 9.16
CA LYS A 223 -10.26 -36.93 9.38
C LYS A 223 -9.94 -37.54 10.76
N PRO A 224 -10.94 -37.69 11.65
CA PRO A 224 -10.73 -38.42 12.88
C PRO A 224 -10.37 -39.88 12.49
N ASN A 225 -9.28 -40.38 13.08
CA ASN A 225 -8.90 -41.81 12.98
C ASN A 225 -9.93 -42.65 13.67
#